data_6e24f26dfc747e54d23a8200caaa2f3e
#
_entry.id   6e24f26dfc747e54d23a8200caaa2f3e
#
_cell.length_a   1.000
_cell.length_b   1.000
_cell.length_c   1.000
_cell.angle_alpha   90.00
_cell.angle_beta   90.00
_cell.angle_gamma   90.00
#
_symmetry.space_group_name_H-M   'P 1'
#
loop_
_entity.id
_entity.type
_entity.pdbx_description
1 polymer ?
#
loop_
_entity_poly.entity_id
_entity_poly.type
_entity_poly.pdbx_seq_one_letter_code
_entity_poly.pdbx_strand_id
1 'polypeptide(L)'
;MDRRYCTVDVFTDRMFGGNPLAVVLDAGQLSKAQMQVIAAEFNYAETTFVFPPRDPAHSAQVRIFTPRSEVPFAGHPNVGTAFVLARELVAAGKPVPERFEFEEAAGIVPLRVLCEDGVVVGAELQAPEALTRSAPVEIESTRLNSSHPRLSRMPSSA
;
A
#
# COMPACT_ATOMS: atom_id res chain seq x y z
N MET A 1 -4.07 -17.81 16.73
CA MET A 1 -3.19 -18.25 15.63
C MET A 1 -2.23 -17.12 15.33
N ASP A 2 -0.97 -17.30 15.60
CA ASP A 2 0.03 -16.23 15.44
C ASP A 2 0.28 -15.98 13.95
N ARG A 3 0.46 -14.71 13.59
CA ARG A 3 0.74 -14.26 12.21
C ARG A 3 2.01 -13.43 12.22
N ARG A 4 2.89 -13.70 11.25
CA ARG A 4 4.08 -12.87 11.06
C ARG A 4 3.72 -11.62 10.26
N TYR A 5 4.22 -10.50 10.69
CA TYR A 5 4.11 -9.25 9.97
C TYR A 5 5.37 -8.42 10.13
N CYS A 6 5.59 -7.51 9.20
CA CYS A 6 6.62 -6.48 9.27
C CYS A 6 5.97 -5.11 9.08
N THR A 7 6.55 -4.08 9.69
CA THR A 7 6.24 -2.70 9.35
C THR A 7 7.46 -2.06 8.71
N VAL A 8 7.25 -1.29 7.65
CA VAL A 8 8.31 -0.59 6.92
C VAL A 8 7.87 0.82 6.58
N ASP A 9 8.84 1.71 6.49
CA ASP A 9 8.64 3.05 5.93
C ASP A 9 9.10 3.03 4.48
N VAL A 10 8.18 3.27 3.55
CA VAL A 10 8.45 3.23 2.11
C VAL A 10 8.86 4.62 1.61
N PHE A 11 9.71 4.67 0.59
CA PHE A 11 10.26 5.89 -0.02
C PHE A 11 11.14 6.73 0.91
N THR A 12 11.90 6.06 1.78
CA THR A 12 12.85 6.71 2.67
C THR A 12 14.03 5.80 3.01
N ASP A 13 15.14 6.39 3.37
CA ASP A 13 16.31 5.73 3.97
C ASP A 13 16.36 5.89 5.51
N ARG A 14 15.34 6.55 6.08
CA ARG A 14 15.28 6.89 7.51
C ARG A 14 14.05 6.28 8.17
N MET A 15 14.25 5.71 9.33
CA MET A 15 13.16 5.24 10.18
C MET A 15 12.19 6.38 10.50
N PHE A 16 10.89 6.14 10.36
CA PHE A 16 9.80 7.11 10.57
C PHE A 16 9.81 8.31 9.60
N GLY A 17 10.54 8.21 8.49
CA GLY A 17 10.65 9.28 7.51
C GLY A 17 9.82 9.08 6.24
N GLY A 18 9.21 7.92 6.08
CA GLY A 18 8.50 7.52 4.87
C GLY A 18 7.00 7.33 5.03
N ASN A 19 6.43 6.61 4.06
CA ASN A 19 5.03 6.20 4.10
C ASN A 19 4.93 4.83 4.77
N PRO A 20 4.30 4.73 5.97
CA PRO A 20 4.26 3.48 6.73
C PRO A 20 3.38 2.44 6.03
N LEU A 21 3.87 1.19 6.05
CA LEU A 21 3.18 0.02 5.53
C LEU A 21 3.29 -1.13 6.52
N ALA A 22 2.19 -1.84 6.72
CA ALA A 22 2.19 -3.15 7.37
C ALA A 22 2.11 -4.25 6.32
N VAL A 23 2.99 -5.23 6.39
CA VAL A 23 3.04 -6.41 5.51
C VAL A 23 2.78 -7.66 6.33
N VAL A 24 1.63 -8.28 6.14
CA VAL A 24 1.25 -9.56 6.78
C VAL A 24 1.72 -10.70 5.89
N LEU A 25 2.74 -11.44 6.35
CA LEU A 25 3.47 -12.42 5.53
C LEU A 25 2.73 -13.75 5.34
N ASP A 26 1.98 -14.20 6.34
CA ASP A 26 1.31 -15.51 6.31
C ASP A 26 -0.21 -15.32 6.35
N ALA A 27 -0.77 -14.69 5.31
CA ALA A 27 -2.18 -14.33 5.25
C ALA A 27 -3.11 -15.50 4.91
N GLY A 28 -2.58 -16.68 4.58
CA GLY A 28 -3.38 -17.87 4.28
C GLY A 28 -4.45 -18.12 5.36
N GLN A 29 -5.67 -18.50 4.95
CA GLN A 29 -6.84 -18.74 5.80
C GLN A 29 -7.49 -17.47 6.41
N LEU A 30 -6.98 -16.26 6.21
CA LEU A 30 -7.68 -15.05 6.59
C LEU A 30 -8.84 -14.77 5.63
N SER A 31 -10.03 -14.57 6.20
CA SER A 31 -11.17 -14.07 5.43
C SER A 31 -10.98 -12.59 5.10
N LYS A 32 -11.72 -12.10 4.08
CA LYS A 32 -11.72 -10.68 3.73
C LYS A 32 -12.08 -9.79 4.92
N ALA A 33 -13.06 -10.20 5.72
CA ALA A 33 -13.48 -9.45 6.90
C ALA A 33 -12.36 -9.36 7.96
N GLN A 34 -11.62 -10.45 8.19
CA GLN A 34 -10.50 -10.45 9.12
C GLN A 34 -9.36 -9.54 8.62
N MET A 35 -9.01 -9.59 7.33
CA MET A 35 -8.01 -8.69 6.74
C MET A 35 -8.41 -7.22 6.88
N GLN A 36 -9.68 -6.90 6.67
CA GLN A 36 -10.19 -5.54 6.84
C GLN A 36 -10.06 -5.06 8.29
N VAL A 37 -10.38 -5.91 9.27
CA VAL A 37 -10.24 -5.56 10.70
C VAL A 37 -8.76 -5.36 11.07
N ILE A 38 -7.88 -6.23 10.58
CA ILE A 38 -6.43 -6.09 10.80
C ILE A 38 -5.89 -4.79 10.20
N ALA A 39 -6.30 -4.46 8.97
CA ALA A 39 -5.89 -3.21 8.33
C ALA A 39 -6.40 -1.97 9.07
N ALA A 40 -7.62 -2.03 9.60
CA ALA A 40 -8.17 -0.96 10.43
C ALA A 40 -7.42 -0.82 11.77
N GLU A 41 -6.98 -1.93 12.38
CA GLU A 41 -6.21 -1.94 13.64
C GLU A 41 -4.82 -1.32 13.45
N PHE A 42 -4.10 -1.67 12.37
CA PHE A 42 -2.84 -1.01 12.03
C PHE A 42 -3.01 0.48 11.78
N ASN A 43 -4.12 0.86 11.17
CA ASN A 43 -4.47 2.25 10.85
C ASN A 43 -3.38 3.00 10.05
N TYR A 44 -2.57 2.28 9.28
CA TYR A 44 -1.67 2.84 8.28
C TYR A 44 -2.44 3.17 7.00
N ALA A 45 -1.84 3.95 6.10
CA ALA A 45 -2.46 4.26 4.82
C ALA A 45 -2.94 2.98 4.11
N GLU A 46 -2.05 1.97 4.06
CA GLU A 46 -2.38 0.62 3.58
C GLU A 46 -1.71 -0.47 4.41
N THR A 47 -2.29 -1.66 4.31
CA THR A 47 -1.76 -2.94 4.81
C THR A 47 -1.81 -3.96 3.70
N THR A 48 -0.73 -4.69 3.47
CA THR A 48 -0.69 -5.77 2.50
C THR A 48 -0.77 -7.14 3.18
N PHE A 49 -1.41 -8.06 2.47
CA PHE A 49 -1.57 -9.45 2.88
C PHE A 49 -0.98 -10.34 1.80
N VAL A 50 0.04 -11.12 2.16
CA VAL A 50 0.81 -11.96 1.26
C VAL A 50 0.32 -13.40 1.35
N PHE A 51 0.00 -13.98 0.19
CA PHE A 51 -0.41 -15.36 0.00
C PHE A 51 0.55 -16.08 -0.95
N PRO A 52 0.59 -17.41 -0.92
CA PRO A 52 1.20 -18.17 -2.01
C PRO A 52 0.56 -17.76 -3.34
N PRO A 53 1.34 -17.70 -4.43
CA PRO A 53 0.79 -17.39 -5.75
C PRO A 53 -0.20 -18.48 -6.18
N ARG A 54 -1.17 -18.11 -7.02
CA ARG A 54 -2.10 -19.07 -7.66
C ARG A 54 -1.42 -19.80 -8.79
N ASP A 55 -0.63 -19.07 -9.58
CA ASP A 55 0.24 -19.62 -10.60
C ASP A 55 1.66 -19.74 -10.03
N PRO A 56 2.26 -20.97 -10.00
CA PRO A 56 3.61 -21.18 -9.53
C PRO A 56 4.69 -20.38 -10.29
N ALA A 57 4.39 -19.85 -11.46
CA ALA A 57 5.28 -18.99 -12.23
C ALA A 57 5.45 -17.61 -11.57
N HIS A 58 4.49 -17.18 -10.76
CA HIS A 58 4.53 -15.89 -10.07
C HIS A 58 5.15 -15.99 -8.68
N SER A 59 5.44 -14.85 -8.09
CA SER A 59 6.17 -14.80 -6.81
C SER A 59 5.25 -14.87 -5.60
N ALA A 60 4.12 -14.18 -5.64
CA ALA A 60 3.13 -14.14 -4.55
C ALA A 60 1.78 -13.61 -5.06
N GLN A 61 0.71 -13.93 -4.36
CA GLN A 61 -0.53 -13.18 -4.45
C GLN A 61 -0.54 -12.11 -3.36
N VAL A 62 -0.85 -10.86 -3.70
CA VAL A 62 -0.89 -9.73 -2.76
C VAL A 62 -2.27 -9.08 -2.78
N ARG A 63 -2.82 -8.85 -1.59
CA ARG A 63 -4.06 -8.11 -1.41
C ARG A 63 -3.78 -6.87 -0.57
N ILE A 64 -4.35 -5.74 -0.96
CA ILE A 64 -4.06 -4.43 -0.39
C ILE A 64 -5.34 -3.87 0.24
N PHE A 65 -5.21 -3.43 1.49
CA PHE A 65 -6.32 -2.87 2.25
C PHE A 65 -5.94 -1.51 2.83
N THR A 66 -6.80 -0.53 2.64
CA THR A 66 -6.85 0.66 3.48
C THR A 66 -7.56 0.34 4.80
N PRO A 67 -7.57 1.21 5.80
CA PRO A 67 -8.39 1.02 7.00
C PRO A 67 -9.89 0.83 6.73
N ARG A 68 -10.38 1.20 5.54
CA ARG A 68 -11.81 1.19 5.20
C ARG A 68 -12.20 0.20 4.13
N SER A 69 -11.32 -0.13 3.21
CA SER A 69 -11.66 -0.97 2.06
C SER A 69 -10.44 -1.63 1.44
N GLU A 70 -10.68 -2.74 0.74
CA GLU A 70 -9.72 -3.35 -0.16
C GLU A 70 -9.60 -2.51 -1.44
N VAL A 71 -8.36 -2.33 -1.91
CA VAL A 71 -8.05 -1.64 -3.16
C VAL A 71 -7.40 -2.59 -4.16
N PRO A 72 -7.65 -2.44 -5.46
CA PRO A 72 -7.15 -3.37 -6.48
C PRO A 72 -5.65 -3.26 -6.72
N PHE A 73 -5.06 -2.09 -6.43
CA PHE A 73 -3.66 -1.76 -6.66
C PHE A 73 -3.26 -0.51 -5.86
N ALA A 74 -2.01 -0.45 -5.40
CA ALA A 74 -1.42 0.75 -4.84
C ALA A 74 0.12 0.69 -4.96
N GLY A 75 0.77 1.82 -5.29
CA GLY A 75 2.20 1.86 -5.63
C GLY A 75 3.12 1.56 -4.45
N HIS A 76 3.03 2.36 -3.36
CA HIS A 76 3.94 2.19 -2.23
C HIS A 76 3.78 0.84 -1.50
N PRO A 77 2.57 0.26 -1.34
CA PRO A 77 2.42 -1.06 -0.75
C PRO A 77 3.16 -2.15 -1.52
N ASN A 78 3.15 -2.06 -2.84
CA ASN A 78 3.85 -2.99 -3.70
C ASN A 78 5.36 -2.91 -3.54
N VAL A 79 5.92 -1.69 -3.58
CA VAL A 79 7.35 -1.46 -3.37
C VAL A 79 7.79 -1.96 -2.00
N GLY A 80 7.05 -1.62 -0.94
CA GLY A 80 7.37 -2.06 0.43
C GLY A 80 7.24 -3.58 0.61
N THR A 81 6.21 -4.21 0.02
CA THR A 81 6.04 -5.68 0.09
C THR A 81 7.17 -6.40 -0.62
N ALA A 82 7.59 -5.95 -1.81
CA ALA A 82 8.71 -6.54 -2.54
C ALA A 82 10.01 -6.44 -1.74
N PHE A 83 10.28 -5.27 -1.13
CA PHE A 83 11.43 -5.08 -0.25
C PHE A 83 11.41 -6.06 0.94
N VAL A 84 10.28 -6.18 1.63
CA VAL A 84 10.12 -7.10 2.78
C VAL A 84 10.36 -8.54 2.34
N LEU A 85 9.74 -9.00 1.24
CA LEU A 85 9.93 -10.37 0.74
C LEU A 85 11.36 -10.65 0.34
N ALA A 86 12.05 -9.71 -0.30
CA ALA A 86 13.46 -9.84 -0.63
C ALA A 86 14.32 -9.98 0.65
N ARG A 87 14.05 -9.19 1.69
CA ARG A 87 14.74 -9.29 2.99
C ARG A 87 14.47 -10.61 3.70
N GLU A 88 13.23 -11.13 3.63
CA GLU A 88 12.88 -12.46 4.16
C GLU A 88 13.68 -13.58 3.46
N LEU A 89 13.85 -13.50 2.13
CA LEU A 89 14.68 -14.45 1.38
C LEU A 89 16.13 -14.39 1.81
N VAL A 90 16.70 -13.19 1.96
CA VAL A 90 18.07 -13.01 2.49
C VAL A 90 18.22 -13.64 3.88
N ALA A 91 17.29 -13.37 4.79
CA ALA A 91 17.30 -13.91 6.15
C ALA A 91 17.18 -15.44 6.17
N ALA A 92 16.51 -16.03 5.18
CA ALA A 92 16.39 -17.48 5.00
C ALA A 92 17.58 -18.10 4.26
N GLY A 93 18.61 -17.34 3.89
CA GLY A 93 19.74 -17.81 3.10
C GLY A 93 19.38 -18.23 1.67
N LYS A 94 18.27 -17.71 1.14
CA LYS A 94 17.79 -18.00 -0.21
C LYS A 94 18.22 -16.91 -1.20
N PRO A 95 18.40 -17.25 -2.47
CA PRO A 95 18.69 -16.26 -3.50
C PRO A 95 17.51 -15.30 -3.66
N VAL A 96 17.82 -14.02 -3.82
CA VAL A 96 16.82 -12.99 -4.13
C VAL A 96 16.68 -12.90 -5.64
N PRO A 97 15.47 -13.04 -6.19
CA PRO A 97 15.26 -12.88 -7.63
C PRO A 97 15.45 -11.40 -8.02
N GLU A 98 15.88 -11.16 -9.25
CA GLU A 98 15.98 -9.80 -9.80
C GLU A 98 14.60 -9.11 -9.88
N ARG A 99 13.53 -9.92 -10.09
CA ARG A 99 12.16 -9.46 -10.26
C ARG A 99 11.18 -10.31 -9.48
N PHE A 100 10.20 -9.65 -8.89
CA PHE A 100 8.96 -10.25 -8.40
C PHE A 100 7.81 -9.99 -9.38
N GLU A 101 6.85 -10.90 -9.40
CA GLU A 101 5.56 -10.75 -10.09
C GLU A 101 4.46 -11.04 -9.08
N PHE A 102 3.70 -10.00 -8.71
CA PHE A 102 2.59 -10.13 -7.78
C PHE A 102 1.28 -10.28 -8.51
N GLU A 103 0.47 -11.24 -8.05
CA GLU A 103 -0.91 -11.41 -8.49
C GLU A 103 -1.81 -10.51 -7.65
N GLU A 104 -2.40 -9.49 -8.27
CA GLU A 104 -3.31 -8.57 -7.63
C GLU A 104 -4.68 -8.55 -8.31
N ALA A 105 -5.65 -7.84 -7.73
CA ALA A 105 -6.95 -7.64 -8.33
C ALA A 105 -6.88 -6.86 -9.65
N ALA A 106 -5.91 -5.98 -9.79
CA ALA A 106 -5.65 -5.21 -11.02
C ALA A 106 -4.88 -5.99 -12.09
N GLY A 107 -4.37 -7.20 -11.78
CA GLY A 107 -3.57 -8.02 -12.70
C GLY A 107 -2.19 -8.36 -12.13
N ILE A 108 -1.27 -8.73 -13.02
CA ILE A 108 0.11 -9.03 -12.65
C ILE A 108 0.93 -7.75 -12.54
N VAL A 109 1.58 -7.58 -11.41
CA VAL A 109 2.40 -6.41 -11.10
C VAL A 109 3.87 -6.82 -11.04
N PRO A 110 4.67 -6.43 -12.05
CA PRO A 110 6.10 -6.68 -12.03
C PRO A 110 6.84 -5.64 -11.19
N LEU A 111 7.76 -6.13 -10.35
CA LEU A 111 8.62 -5.31 -9.49
C LEU A 111 10.07 -5.74 -9.64
N ARG A 112 10.97 -4.80 -9.84
CA ARG A 112 12.41 -5.05 -9.85
C ARG A 112 12.97 -4.83 -8.44
N VAL A 113 13.77 -5.78 -7.96
CA VAL A 113 14.48 -5.64 -6.68
C VAL A 113 15.76 -4.81 -6.91
N LEU A 114 16.00 -3.85 -6.05
CA LEU A 114 17.18 -3.01 -6.09
C LEU A 114 18.18 -3.49 -5.03
N CYS A 115 19.40 -3.82 -5.50
CA CYS A 115 20.50 -4.24 -4.65
C CYS A 115 21.72 -3.35 -4.88
N GLU A 116 22.39 -2.96 -3.80
CA GLU A 116 23.66 -2.26 -3.81
C GLU A 116 24.65 -3.08 -2.98
N ASP A 117 25.82 -3.40 -3.55
CA ASP A 117 26.86 -4.21 -2.90
C ASP A 117 26.34 -5.52 -2.28
N GLY A 118 25.36 -6.17 -2.94
CA GLY A 118 24.73 -7.40 -2.47
C GLY A 118 23.69 -7.22 -1.37
N VAL A 119 23.38 -6.00 -0.99
CA VAL A 119 22.34 -5.65 0.00
C VAL A 119 21.08 -5.18 -0.71
N VAL A 120 19.93 -5.72 -0.31
CA VAL A 120 18.64 -5.24 -0.80
C VAL A 120 18.36 -3.84 -0.22
N VAL A 121 18.29 -2.84 -1.09
CA VAL A 121 18.06 -1.43 -0.71
C VAL A 121 16.65 -0.95 -1.05
N GLY A 122 15.92 -1.65 -1.93
CA GLY A 122 14.57 -1.23 -2.31
C GLY A 122 13.96 -2.10 -3.40
N ALA A 123 12.87 -1.59 -3.97
CA ALA A 123 12.26 -2.15 -5.16
C ALA A 123 11.69 -1.03 -6.05
N GLU A 124 11.57 -1.33 -7.34
CA GLU A 124 11.01 -0.44 -8.34
C GLU A 124 9.77 -1.09 -8.97
N LEU A 125 8.70 -0.32 -9.03
CA LEU A 125 7.43 -0.73 -9.61
C LEU A 125 7.34 -0.27 -11.06
N GLN A 126 6.96 -1.17 -11.95
CA GLN A 126 6.46 -0.83 -13.27
C GLN A 126 4.94 -0.75 -13.21
N ALA A 127 4.38 0.43 -13.50
CA ALA A 127 2.92 0.60 -13.50
C ALA A 127 2.28 -0.37 -14.51
N PRO A 128 1.22 -1.11 -14.11
CA PRO A 128 0.59 -2.11 -14.97
C PRO A 128 -0.14 -1.49 -16.17
N GLU A 129 -0.52 -0.22 -16.06
CA GLU A 129 -1.21 0.52 -17.11
C GLU A 129 -0.47 1.80 -17.48
N ALA A 130 -0.55 2.16 -18.75
CA ALA A 130 -0.03 3.46 -19.22
C ALA A 130 -0.86 4.60 -18.61
N LEU A 131 -0.20 5.75 -18.40
CA LEU A 131 -0.87 6.97 -17.93
C LEU A 131 -1.98 7.36 -18.91
N THR A 132 -3.22 7.30 -18.46
CA THR A 132 -4.37 7.84 -19.21
C THR A 132 -4.72 9.22 -18.65
N ARG A 133 -4.91 10.20 -19.53
CA ARG A 133 -5.47 11.50 -19.18
C ARG A 133 -6.97 11.46 -19.47
N SER A 134 -7.80 11.71 -18.46
CA SER A 134 -9.20 12.05 -18.70
C SER A 134 -9.28 13.42 -19.39
N ALA A 135 -10.36 13.65 -20.13
CA ALA A 135 -10.66 14.99 -20.62
C ALA A 135 -10.68 15.98 -19.43
N PRO A 136 -10.23 17.24 -19.63
CA PRO A 136 -10.34 18.24 -18.59
C PRO A 136 -11.78 18.32 -18.10
N VAL A 137 -11.99 18.16 -16.79
CA VAL A 137 -13.30 18.44 -16.19
C VAL A 137 -13.34 19.95 -16.05
N GLU A 138 -14.29 20.60 -16.74
CA GLU A 138 -14.58 22.00 -16.46
C GLU A 138 -15.10 22.08 -15.02
N ILE A 139 -14.29 22.59 -14.14
CA ILE A 139 -14.73 22.98 -12.80
C ILE A 139 -15.53 24.26 -13.03
N GLU A 140 -16.85 24.13 -13.15
CA GLU A 140 -17.73 25.29 -12.95
C GLU A 140 -17.32 25.90 -11.61
N SER A 141 -16.80 27.13 -11.66
CA SER A 141 -16.53 27.87 -10.44
C SER A 141 -17.88 28.05 -9.74
N THR A 142 -18.20 27.15 -8.82
CA THR A 142 -19.24 27.42 -7.85
C THR A 142 -18.78 28.68 -7.14
N ARG A 143 -19.33 29.83 -7.55
CA ARG A 143 -19.25 31.03 -6.77
C ARG A 143 -19.76 30.61 -5.39
N LEU A 144 -18.85 30.52 -4.44
CA LEU A 144 -19.19 30.44 -3.03
C LEU A 144 -20.10 31.66 -2.77
N ASN A 145 -21.39 31.41 -2.78
CA ASN A 145 -22.39 32.41 -2.37
C ASN A 145 -22.15 32.56 -0.87
N SER A 146 -21.31 33.54 -0.51
CA SER A 146 -20.99 33.88 0.87
C SER A 146 -22.16 34.63 1.49
N SER A 147 -23.33 34.00 1.51
CA SER A 147 -24.39 34.37 2.43
C SER A 147 -24.07 33.79 3.80
N HIS A 148 -23.06 34.34 4.45
CA HIS A 148 -22.90 34.14 5.87
C HIS A 148 -24.12 34.75 6.56
N PRO A 149 -24.91 33.98 7.32
CA PRO A 149 -25.88 34.58 8.21
C PRO A 149 -25.09 35.45 9.21
N ARG A 150 -25.39 36.74 9.24
CA ARG A 150 -24.86 37.64 10.26
C ARG A 150 -25.28 37.09 11.61
N LEU A 151 -24.33 36.64 12.40
CA LEU A 151 -24.54 36.41 13.82
C LEU A 151 -24.94 37.78 14.44
N SER A 152 -26.24 37.93 14.74
CA SER A 152 -26.74 39.04 15.50
C SER A 152 -26.12 38.98 16.90
N ARG A 153 -25.38 40.02 17.27
CA ARG A 153 -24.93 40.24 18.64
C ARG A 153 -26.14 40.30 19.57
N MET A 154 -26.17 39.43 20.57
CA MET A 154 -27.08 39.64 21.70
C MET A 154 -26.65 40.89 22.48
N PRO A 155 -27.58 41.77 22.86
CA PRO A 155 -27.25 42.88 23.73
C PRO A 155 -26.91 42.36 25.12
N SER A 156 -25.79 42.81 25.66
CA SER A 156 -25.46 42.60 27.08
C SER A 156 -26.43 43.45 27.90
N SER A 157 -27.28 42.78 28.67
CA SER A 157 -28.03 43.45 29.74
C SER A 157 -27.13 43.74 30.94
N ALA A 158 -27.18 44.98 31.40
CA ALA A 158 -26.58 45.50 32.60
C ALA A 158 -27.06 44.79 33.88
#